data_6acc80caf07bc6458e60de037f2c2b47
#
_entry.id   6acc80caf07bc6458e60de037f2c2b47
#
_cell.length_a   1.000
_cell.length_b   1.000
_cell.length_c   1.000
_cell.angle_alpha   90.00
_cell.angle_beta   90.00
_cell.angle_gamma   90.00
#
_symmetry.space_group_name_H-M   'P 1'
#
loop_
_entity.id
_entity.type
_entity.pdbx_description
1 polymer ?
#
loop_
_entity_poly.entity_id
_entity_poly.type
_entity_poly.pdbx_seq_one_letter_code
_entity_poly.pdbx_strand_id
1 'polypeptide(L)'
;MKPIILKLGGTSVEDAGAFRNVAQIVARAVDDQRGLRPVVVVSAMSGFTDALLASVQDAREGNAEGAVAGLEPHFARHRKVVDALLSTEPASISQLLEQSRIEIEGLLRLVASESDSENGRQKYYQDAIVSFGERLSAALLAAVLRATDVSAEAVDARKCIITDDNFGSAAPLMSQTLASTRRELQSLINSSVVPVLGGFIGSTAGGQTTTLGRGGSDYTAAILGAALGAHEIQIWTDVSGVLTADPRVVPNARSIPRLSFAEAAELAYFGAKVLHPKTLQPAVERDIPVRICNSRAPQSESTLVGSETEKSPQTVKSIAHKTRVTTVQITSARMLGAYGFLRALFEVFDKHRTAVDVVTTSEVSVSLSLDDTSALPAIVEALQEFGTVSVESGRAIVCIVGEGLRSTPGIAARIFSTISDINVSLISQGASRINLTFAVEEARAAEAVRRLHQEFFETSDEENATAKGMASAVEGRAEVVS
;
A
#
# COMPACT_ATOMS: atom_id res chain seq x y z
N MET A 1 -26.18 -10.08 8.76
CA MET A 1 -25.67 -9.02 7.85
C MET A 1 -24.16 -9.05 7.92
N LYS A 2 -23.47 -9.00 6.77
CA LYS A 2 -22.00 -9.04 6.74
C LYS A 2 -21.45 -7.61 6.76
N PRO A 3 -20.37 -7.31 7.53
CA PRO A 3 -19.74 -6.01 7.48
C PRO A 3 -19.00 -5.79 6.16
N ILE A 4 -18.82 -4.53 5.79
CA ILE A 4 -17.92 -4.05 4.76
C ILE A 4 -16.93 -3.08 5.41
N ILE A 5 -15.65 -3.25 5.13
CA ILE A 5 -14.61 -2.37 5.71
C ILE A 5 -14.29 -1.28 4.70
N LEU A 6 -14.42 -0.02 5.10
CA LEU A 6 -14.06 1.14 4.28
C LEU A 6 -12.80 1.76 4.86
N LYS A 7 -11.66 1.57 4.21
CA LYS A 7 -10.41 2.25 4.61
C LYS A 7 -10.21 3.50 3.79
N LEU A 8 -10.00 4.61 4.46
CA LEU A 8 -9.85 5.95 3.90
C LEU A 8 -8.42 6.45 4.10
N GLY A 9 -7.71 6.73 3.00
CA GLY A 9 -6.35 7.26 3.04
C GLY A 9 -6.29 8.71 3.53
N GLY A 10 -5.10 9.20 3.85
CA GLY A 10 -4.89 10.57 4.35
C GLY A 10 -5.33 11.67 3.37
N THR A 11 -5.17 11.44 2.06
CA THR A 11 -5.65 12.33 0.99
C THR A 11 -7.17 12.36 0.88
N SER A 12 -7.85 11.30 1.36
CA SER A 12 -9.32 11.23 1.40
C SER A 12 -9.93 12.04 2.56
N VAL A 13 -9.10 12.50 3.50
CA VAL A 13 -9.50 13.30 4.68
C VAL A 13 -8.62 14.53 4.87
N GLU A 14 -8.08 15.09 3.80
CA GLU A 14 -7.12 16.19 3.86
C GLU A 14 -7.72 17.55 4.17
N ASP A 15 -9.00 17.76 3.85
CA ASP A 15 -9.73 19.01 4.07
C ASP A 15 -11.26 18.80 4.20
N ALA A 16 -12.01 19.88 4.37
CA ALA A 16 -13.47 19.84 4.52
C ALA A 16 -14.20 19.26 3.29
N GLY A 17 -13.67 19.48 2.08
CA GLY A 17 -14.22 18.92 0.85
C GLY A 17 -14.04 17.40 0.82
N ALA A 18 -12.85 16.92 1.16
CA ALA A 18 -12.52 15.51 1.27
C ALA A 18 -13.38 14.80 2.34
N PHE A 19 -13.54 15.38 3.54
CA PHE A 19 -14.44 14.84 4.59
C PHE A 19 -15.89 14.75 4.12
N ARG A 20 -16.39 15.75 3.36
CA ARG A 20 -17.74 15.71 2.79
C ARG A 20 -17.91 14.59 1.78
N ASN A 21 -16.93 14.38 0.90
CA ASN A 21 -16.93 13.28 -0.06
C ASN A 21 -16.94 11.92 0.64
N VAL A 22 -16.12 11.78 1.68
CA VAL A 22 -16.09 10.56 2.52
C VAL A 22 -17.43 10.32 3.19
N ALA A 23 -18.06 11.33 3.75
CA ALA A 23 -19.38 11.19 4.36
C ALA A 23 -20.42 10.67 3.35
N GLN A 24 -20.38 11.14 2.09
CA GLN A 24 -21.25 10.65 1.03
C GLN A 24 -20.93 9.19 0.65
N ILE A 25 -19.65 8.78 0.64
CA ILE A 25 -19.25 7.40 0.38
C ILE A 25 -19.81 6.48 1.48
N VAL A 26 -19.65 6.86 2.74
CA VAL A 26 -20.16 6.08 3.88
C VAL A 26 -21.69 6.02 3.87
N ALA A 27 -22.37 7.14 3.62
CA ALA A 27 -23.84 7.19 3.53
C ALA A 27 -24.36 6.23 2.45
N ARG A 28 -23.75 6.22 1.25
CA ARG A 28 -24.11 5.27 0.20
C ARG A 28 -23.89 3.81 0.61
N ALA A 29 -22.83 3.54 1.38
CA ALA A 29 -22.56 2.19 1.88
C ALA A 29 -23.58 1.75 2.95
N VAL A 30 -24.13 2.69 3.74
CA VAL A 30 -25.25 2.44 4.68
C VAL A 30 -26.54 2.14 3.94
N ASP A 31 -26.82 2.87 2.86
CA ASP A 31 -28.05 2.73 2.07
C ASP A 31 -27.99 1.58 1.05
N ASP A 32 -26.89 0.85 0.99
CA ASP A 32 -26.70 -0.25 0.05
C ASP A 32 -27.75 -1.36 0.27
N GLN A 33 -28.52 -1.64 -0.78
CA GLN A 33 -29.61 -2.63 -0.76
C GLN A 33 -29.12 -4.07 -0.44
N ARG A 34 -27.82 -4.35 -0.52
CA ARG A 34 -27.22 -5.63 -0.11
C ARG A 34 -27.26 -5.88 1.40
N GLY A 35 -27.70 -4.89 2.18
CA GLY A 35 -27.77 -4.98 3.64
C GLY A 35 -26.41 -5.11 4.32
N LEU A 36 -25.35 -4.57 3.72
CA LEU A 36 -24.01 -4.53 4.28
C LEU A 36 -23.94 -3.50 5.42
N ARG A 37 -22.99 -3.68 6.33
CA ARG A 37 -22.76 -2.77 7.45
C ARG A 37 -21.35 -2.18 7.37
N PRO A 38 -21.20 -0.88 7.11
CA PRO A 38 -19.88 -0.26 7.01
C PRO A 38 -19.21 -0.18 8.38
N VAL A 39 -17.90 -0.48 8.38
CA VAL A 39 -16.95 -0.21 9.44
C VAL A 39 -15.85 0.63 8.81
N VAL A 40 -15.57 1.80 9.36
CA VAL A 40 -14.68 2.78 8.75
C VAL A 40 -13.32 2.77 9.45
N VAL A 41 -12.24 2.68 8.66
CA VAL A 41 -10.86 2.85 9.10
C VAL A 41 -10.30 4.09 8.42
N VAL A 42 -9.88 5.07 9.18
CA VAL A 42 -9.36 6.33 8.65
C VAL A 42 -7.90 6.55 9.04
N SER A 43 -7.10 7.05 8.09
CA SER A 43 -5.74 7.52 8.34
C SER A 43 -5.73 8.95 8.90
N ALA A 44 -4.60 9.40 9.42
CA ALA A 44 -4.38 10.81 9.73
C ALA A 44 -4.63 11.70 8.50
N MET A 45 -4.98 12.95 8.69
CA MET A 45 -5.03 13.95 7.61
C MET A 45 -3.68 14.02 6.90
N SER A 46 -3.69 14.13 5.56
CA SER A 46 -2.47 14.13 4.73
C SER A 46 -1.35 15.03 5.29
N GLY A 47 -0.15 14.48 5.44
CA GLY A 47 1.05 15.16 5.96
C GLY A 47 1.07 15.35 7.49
N PHE A 48 0.01 15.00 8.24
CA PHE A 48 0.03 15.19 9.68
C PHE A 48 0.91 14.17 10.42
N THR A 49 0.90 12.92 9.97
CA THR A 49 1.80 11.88 10.51
C THR A 49 3.27 12.28 10.34
N ASP A 50 3.64 12.81 9.17
CA ASP A 50 5.01 13.28 8.90
C ASP A 50 5.38 14.46 9.80
N ALA A 51 4.45 15.40 10.01
CA ALA A 51 4.65 16.53 10.91
C ALA A 51 4.82 16.09 12.38
N LEU A 52 4.05 15.10 12.83
CA LEU A 52 4.20 14.53 14.18
C LEU A 52 5.55 13.82 14.34
N LEU A 53 6.01 13.08 13.32
CA LEU A 53 7.34 12.47 13.32
C LEU A 53 8.46 13.52 13.33
N ALA A 54 8.34 14.57 12.53
CA ALA A 54 9.29 15.68 12.52
C ALA A 54 9.33 16.37 13.88
N SER A 55 8.17 16.63 14.53
CA SER A 55 8.13 17.23 15.85
C SER A 55 8.81 16.38 16.93
N VAL A 56 8.72 15.04 16.83
CA VAL A 56 9.48 14.14 17.72
C VAL A 56 10.98 14.30 17.50
N GLN A 57 11.43 14.43 16.25
CA GLN A 57 12.83 14.62 15.92
C GLN A 57 13.35 15.97 16.44
N ASP A 58 12.60 17.05 16.20
CA ASP A 58 12.95 18.40 16.71
C ASP A 58 13.05 18.40 18.25
N ALA A 59 12.13 17.70 18.93
CA ALA A 59 12.17 17.58 20.39
C ALA A 59 13.41 16.81 20.88
N ARG A 60 13.82 15.74 20.18
CA ARG A 60 15.08 15.01 20.47
C ARG A 60 16.32 15.89 20.33
N GLU A 61 16.27 16.83 19.41
CA GLU A 61 17.36 17.82 19.20
C GLU A 61 17.30 18.99 20.21
N GLY A 62 16.38 18.93 21.17
CA GLY A 62 16.24 19.94 22.23
C GLY A 62 15.35 21.13 21.88
N ASN A 63 14.69 21.12 20.71
CA ASN A 63 13.80 22.18 20.25
C ASN A 63 12.31 21.84 20.45
N ALA A 64 11.90 21.64 21.70
CA ALA A 64 10.49 21.29 22.00
C ALA A 64 9.50 22.41 21.64
N GLU A 65 9.89 23.69 21.77
CA GLU A 65 9.02 24.82 21.38
C GLU A 65 8.80 24.89 19.88
N GLY A 66 9.85 24.73 19.08
CA GLY A 66 9.77 24.66 17.62
C GLY A 66 8.95 23.46 17.16
N ALA A 67 9.11 22.31 17.80
CA ALA A 67 8.33 21.11 17.56
C ALA A 67 6.81 21.35 17.71
N VAL A 68 6.38 21.99 18.78
CA VAL A 68 4.96 22.35 19.02
C VAL A 68 4.48 23.36 17.98
N ALA A 69 5.27 24.41 17.71
CA ALA A 69 4.91 25.44 16.72
C ALA A 69 4.74 24.85 15.30
N GLY A 70 5.55 23.88 14.92
CA GLY A 70 5.46 23.17 13.66
C GLY A 70 4.15 22.41 13.43
N LEU A 71 3.44 22.03 14.50
CA LEU A 71 2.14 21.34 14.44
C LEU A 71 0.95 22.27 14.26
N GLU A 72 1.10 23.58 14.55
CA GLU A 72 -0.02 24.54 14.52
C GLU A 72 -0.73 24.65 13.15
N PRO A 73 -0.06 24.63 12.00
CA PRO A 73 -0.74 24.62 10.69
C PRO A 73 -1.67 23.41 10.52
N HIS A 74 -1.29 22.25 11.09
CA HIS A 74 -2.09 21.03 11.01
C HIS A 74 -3.32 21.10 11.93
N PHE A 75 -3.17 21.59 13.16
CA PHE A 75 -4.31 21.86 14.03
C PHE A 75 -5.26 22.93 13.45
N ALA A 76 -4.72 23.98 12.82
CA ALA A 76 -5.53 24.98 12.12
C ALA A 76 -6.34 24.35 10.98
N ARG A 77 -5.77 23.34 10.26
CA ARG A 77 -6.49 22.62 9.22
C ARG A 77 -7.64 21.77 9.79
N HIS A 78 -7.44 21.10 10.93
CA HIS A 78 -8.53 20.38 11.62
C HIS A 78 -9.64 21.35 12.05
N ARG A 79 -9.31 22.53 12.64
CA ARG A 79 -10.29 23.57 13.01
C ARG A 79 -11.09 24.05 11.81
N LYS A 80 -10.47 24.26 10.64
CA LYS A 80 -11.19 24.62 9.41
C LYS A 80 -12.23 23.57 8.99
N VAL A 81 -11.96 22.28 9.21
CA VAL A 81 -12.96 21.22 8.95
C VAL A 81 -14.11 21.32 9.94
N VAL A 82 -13.82 21.55 11.24
CA VAL A 82 -14.85 21.76 12.28
C VAL A 82 -15.76 22.94 11.89
N ASP A 83 -15.16 24.09 11.59
CA ASP A 83 -15.91 25.32 11.26
C ASP A 83 -16.76 25.14 9.98
N ALA A 84 -16.31 24.38 9.02
CA ALA A 84 -16.99 24.20 7.74
C ALA A 84 -18.09 23.13 7.76
N LEU A 85 -18.01 22.13 8.66
CA LEU A 85 -18.88 20.95 8.60
C LEU A 85 -19.66 20.66 9.89
N LEU A 86 -19.26 21.20 11.05
CA LEU A 86 -19.87 20.90 12.35
C LEU A 86 -20.57 22.13 12.95
N SER A 87 -21.72 22.48 12.37
CA SER A 87 -22.53 23.63 12.91
C SER A 87 -23.22 23.31 14.24
N THR A 88 -23.49 22.04 14.53
CA THR A 88 -24.29 21.59 15.70
C THR A 88 -23.44 21.07 16.86
N GLU A 89 -22.23 20.56 16.64
CA GLU A 89 -21.36 20.00 17.69
C GLU A 89 -19.90 20.51 17.62
N PRO A 90 -19.63 21.81 17.35
CA PRO A 90 -18.24 22.27 17.23
C PRO A 90 -17.49 22.22 18.56
N ALA A 91 -18.17 22.38 19.71
CA ALA A 91 -17.54 22.50 21.01
C ALA A 91 -16.80 21.21 21.45
N SER A 92 -17.40 20.05 21.27
CA SER A 92 -16.81 18.77 21.71
C SER A 92 -15.53 18.42 20.93
N ILE A 93 -15.53 18.62 19.61
CA ILE A 93 -14.36 18.36 18.77
C ILE A 93 -13.28 19.44 18.97
N SER A 94 -13.66 20.70 19.12
CA SER A 94 -12.72 21.78 19.44
C SER A 94 -12.01 21.55 20.77
N GLN A 95 -12.73 21.08 21.78
CA GLN A 95 -12.15 20.70 23.06
C GLN A 95 -11.19 19.52 22.93
N LEU A 96 -11.56 18.50 22.15
CA LEU A 96 -10.68 17.36 21.87
C LEU A 96 -9.40 17.79 21.16
N LEU A 97 -9.47 18.67 20.17
CA LEU A 97 -8.30 19.22 19.47
C LEU A 97 -7.35 19.93 20.44
N GLU A 98 -7.88 20.78 21.32
CA GLU A 98 -7.08 21.52 22.30
C GLU A 98 -6.46 20.58 23.35
N GLN A 99 -7.22 19.63 23.88
CA GLN A 99 -6.69 18.62 24.79
C GLN A 99 -5.57 17.80 24.14
N SER A 100 -5.77 17.38 22.90
CA SER A 100 -4.75 16.62 22.15
C SER A 100 -3.47 17.45 21.91
N ARG A 101 -3.61 18.75 21.64
CA ARG A 101 -2.48 19.66 21.51
C ARG A 101 -1.66 19.74 22.80
N ILE A 102 -2.35 19.88 23.96
CA ILE A 102 -1.71 19.93 25.28
C ILE A 102 -1.02 18.59 25.62
N GLU A 103 -1.67 17.45 25.32
CA GLU A 103 -1.08 16.13 25.55
C GLU A 103 0.16 15.91 24.68
N ILE A 104 0.10 16.26 23.40
CA ILE A 104 1.27 16.17 22.48
C ILE A 104 2.42 17.05 23.00
N GLU A 105 2.13 18.29 23.40
CA GLU A 105 3.13 19.21 23.97
C GLU A 105 3.80 18.60 25.20
N GLY A 106 3.01 17.99 26.11
CA GLY A 106 3.54 17.30 27.29
C GLY A 106 4.47 16.13 26.93
N LEU A 107 4.07 15.32 25.94
CA LEU A 107 4.89 14.20 25.44
C LEU A 107 6.17 14.68 24.75
N LEU A 108 6.12 15.74 23.95
CA LEU A 108 7.29 16.32 23.30
C LEU A 108 8.32 16.87 24.30
N ARG A 109 7.84 17.46 25.40
CA ARG A 109 8.70 17.89 26.50
C ARG A 109 9.38 16.70 27.21
N LEU A 110 8.68 15.58 27.37
CA LEU A 110 9.27 14.34 27.89
C LEU A 110 10.35 13.81 26.95
N VAL A 111 10.07 13.78 25.63
CA VAL A 111 11.08 13.39 24.63
C VAL A 111 12.33 14.26 24.70
N ALA A 112 12.17 15.59 24.86
CA ALA A 112 13.29 16.52 24.96
C ALA A 112 14.10 16.37 26.27
N SER A 113 13.48 15.88 27.35
CA SER A 113 14.11 15.75 28.66
C SER A 113 14.84 14.41 28.86
N GLU A 114 14.53 13.39 28.06
CA GLU A 114 15.15 12.07 28.18
C GLU A 114 16.39 11.98 27.27
N SER A 115 17.55 11.66 27.84
CA SER A 115 18.76 11.35 27.07
C SER A 115 18.58 10.02 26.32
N ASP A 116 19.21 9.89 25.17
CA ASP A 116 19.12 8.82 24.17
C ASP A 116 19.51 7.39 24.66
N SER A 117 19.88 7.28 25.92
CA SER A 117 20.34 6.03 26.53
C SER A 117 19.21 5.24 27.18
N GLU A 118 18.99 4.07 26.66
CA GLU A 118 18.75 2.82 27.38
C GLU A 118 17.43 2.10 27.33
N ASN A 119 16.24 2.59 26.97
CA ASN A 119 15.09 1.69 27.22
C ASN A 119 13.92 1.66 26.23
N GLY A 120 14.06 2.01 24.97
CA GLY A 120 12.93 1.95 24.01
C GLY A 120 11.82 2.98 24.32
N ARG A 121 11.94 3.78 25.38
CA ARG A 121 10.96 4.79 25.78
C ARG A 121 10.74 5.87 24.73
N GLN A 122 11.78 6.25 24.02
CA GLN A 122 11.65 7.24 22.94
C GLN A 122 10.73 6.75 21.81
N LYS A 123 10.80 5.47 21.44
CA LYS A 123 9.87 4.88 20.46
C LYS A 123 8.45 4.81 21.01
N TYR A 124 8.28 4.51 22.29
CA TYR A 124 6.99 4.54 22.96
C TYR A 124 6.34 5.94 22.91
N TYR A 125 7.09 7.01 23.25
CA TYR A 125 6.58 8.37 23.13
C TYR A 125 6.28 8.75 21.69
N GLN A 126 7.12 8.33 20.74
CA GLN A 126 6.88 8.53 19.32
C GLN A 126 5.55 7.90 18.90
N ASP A 127 5.31 6.63 19.25
CA ASP A 127 4.04 5.95 18.92
C ASP A 127 2.84 6.64 19.56
N ALA A 128 2.97 7.08 20.81
CA ALA A 128 1.94 7.83 21.51
C ALA A 128 1.61 9.14 20.78
N ILE A 129 2.63 9.94 20.41
CA ILE A 129 2.48 11.22 19.71
C ILE A 129 1.87 11.01 18.33
N VAL A 130 2.42 10.08 17.53
CA VAL A 130 1.96 9.84 16.16
C VAL A 130 0.53 9.34 16.12
N SER A 131 0.08 8.58 17.13
CA SER A 131 -1.29 8.07 17.22
C SER A 131 -2.39 9.14 17.20
N PHE A 132 -2.06 10.38 17.58
CA PHE A 132 -3.03 11.47 17.58
C PHE A 132 -3.56 11.80 16.18
N GLY A 133 -2.76 11.56 15.14
CA GLY A 133 -3.19 11.80 13.76
C GLY A 133 -4.47 11.02 13.41
N GLU A 134 -4.45 9.74 13.63
CA GLU A 134 -5.57 8.84 13.32
C GLU A 134 -6.72 8.98 14.33
N ARG A 135 -6.42 9.21 15.61
CA ARG A 135 -7.43 9.42 16.66
C ARG A 135 -8.26 10.67 16.38
N LEU A 136 -7.63 11.77 15.99
CA LEU A 136 -8.30 13.01 15.64
C LEU A 136 -9.12 12.87 14.36
N SER A 137 -8.58 12.23 13.33
CA SER A 137 -9.31 11.95 12.09
C SER A 137 -10.56 11.09 12.34
N ALA A 138 -10.46 10.06 13.18
CA ALA A 138 -11.59 9.19 13.51
C ALA A 138 -12.69 9.93 14.26
N ALA A 139 -12.34 10.73 15.27
CA ALA A 139 -13.29 11.53 16.02
C ALA A 139 -14.00 12.58 15.14
N LEU A 140 -13.22 13.27 14.31
CA LEU A 140 -13.72 14.28 13.41
C LEU A 140 -14.65 13.66 12.34
N LEU A 141 -14.26 12.54 11.74
CA LEU A 141 -15.10 11.86 10.75
C LEU A 141 -16.41 11.35 11.36
N ALA A 142 -16.37 10.76 12.55
CA ALA A 142 -17.58 10.32 13.24
C ALA A 142 -18.54 11.50 13.52
N ALA A 143 -18.02 12.67 13.89
CA ALA A 143 -18.82 13.88 14.08
C ALA A 143 -19.42 14.38 12.75
N VAL A 144 -18.64 14.40 11.66
CA VAL A 144 -19.12 14.78 10.33
C VAL A 144 -20.22 13.83 9.84
N LEU A 145 -20.06 12.51 10.06
CA LEU A 145 -21.09 11.52 9.71
C LEU A 145 -22.40 11.78 10.46
N ARG A 146 -22.35 12.04 11.78
CA ARG A 146 -23.53 12.40 12.57
C ARG A 146 -24.19 13.70 12.10
N ALA A 147 -23.38 14.68 11.70
CA ALA A 147 -23.90 15.95 11.16
C ALA A 147 -24.55 15.78 9.77
N THR A 148 -24.37 14.64 9.12
CA THR A 148 -25.00 14.25 7.83
C THR A 148 -25.99 13.09 8.00
N ASP A 149 -26.62 12.97 9.17
CA ASP A 149 -27.66 12.00 9.52
C ASP A 149 -27.21 10.50 9.45
N VAL A 150 -25.90 10.23 9.43
CA VAL A 150 -25.37 8.88 9.55
C VAL A 150 -25.05 8.60 11.01
N SER A 151 -25.72 7.61 11.61
CA SER A 151 -25.41 7.16 12.98
C SER A 151 -24.00 6.57 13.02
N ALA A 152 -23.05 7.25 13.69
CA ALA A 152 -21.66 6.89 13.74
C ALA A 152 -21.02 7.14 15.11
N GLU A 153 -20.07 6.27 15.48
CA GLU A 153 -19.34 6.36 16.74
C GLU A 153 -17.82 6.20 16.49
N ALA A 154 -17.03 7.10 17.09
CA ALA A 154 -15.58 6.97 17.09
C ALA A 154 -15.16 5.91 18.13
N VAL A 155 -14.52 4.85 17.66
CA VAL A 155 -14.02 3.76 18.50
C VAL A 155 -12.50 3.85 18.58
N ASP A 156 -11.95 3.77 19.78
CA ASP A 156 -10.50 3.74 19.99
C ASP A 156 -9.91 2.42 19.47
N ALA A 157 -9.16 2.49 18.38
CA ALA A 157 -8.55 1.32 17.75
C ALA A 157 -7.59 0.55 18.67
N ARG A 158 -7.03 1.21 19.70
CA ARG A 158 -6.18 0.58 20.72
C ARG A 158 -6.92 -0.46 21.57
N LYS A 159 -8.25 -0.37 21.65
CA LYS A 159 -9.08 -1.40 22.29
C LYS A 159 -9.32 -2.61 21.38
N CYS A 160 -9.13 -2.45 20.09
CA CYS A 160 -9.36 -3.49 19.07
C CYS A 160 -8.08 -4.21 18.69
N ILE A 161 -7.00 -3.46 18.44
CA ILE A 161 -5.72 -3.97 17.92
C ILE A 161 -4.73 -4.13 19.08
N ILE A 162 -4.55 -5.35 19.53
CA ILE A 162 -3.61 -5.69 20.59
C ILE A 162 -2.31 -6.19 19.99
N THR A 163 -1.18 -5.63 20.39
CA THR A 163 0.14 -5.87 19.78
C THR A 163 1.18 -6.32 20.82
N ASP A 164 2.34 -6.72 20.31
CA ASP A 164 3.57 -6.76 21.10
C ASP A 164 4.07 -5.33 21.42
N ASP A 165 5.22 -5.23 22.10
CA ASP A 165 5.87 -3.99 22.54
C ASP A 165 7.01 -3.52 21.60
N ASN A 166 7.05 -4.00 20.35
CA ASN A 166 8.02 -3.53 19.37
C ASN A 166 7.59 -2.17 18.79
N PHE A 167 7.72 -1.11 19.60
CA PHE A 167 7.31 0.24 19.23
C PHE A 167 7.87 0.71 17.88
N GLY A 168 7.05 1.40 17.10
CA GLY A 168 7.31 1.86 15.73
C GLY A 168 6.98 0.85 14.64
N SER A 169 6.87 -0.45 14.97
CA SER A 169 6.52 -1.52 14.03
C SER A 169 6.01 -2.75 14.78
N ALA A 170 5.00 -2.53 15.63
CA ALA A 170 4.45 -3.56 16.50
C ALA A 170 3.67 -4.62 15.72
N ALA A 171 3.84 -5.88 16.10
CA ALA A 171 3.13 -6.98 15.48
C ALA A 171 1.82 -7.27 16.23
N PRO A 172 0.67 -7.37 15.54
CA PRO A 172 -0.59 -7.71 16.17
C PRO A 172 -0.59 -9.12 16.77
N LEU A 173 -1.01 -9.24 18.01
CA LEU A 173 -1.28 -10.50 18.67
C LEU A 173 -2.65 -11.01 18.20
N MET A 174 -2.66 -11.70 17.04
CA MET A 174 -3.87 -11.96 16.23
C MET A 174 -5.01 -12.59 17.04
N SER A 175 -4.76 -13.56 17.90
CA SER A 175 -5.82 -14.19 18.71
C SER A 175 -6.53 -13.18 19.61
N GLN A 176 -5.78 -12.34 20.31
CA GLN A 176 -6.32 -11.30 21.20
C GLN A 176 -7.01 -10.19 20.39
N THR A 177 -6.37 -9.75 19.30
CA THR A 177 -6.89 -8.72 18.40
C THR A 177 -8.23 -9.12 17.79
N LEU A 178 -8.38 -10.34 17.26
CA LEU A 178 -9.64 -10.80 16.69
C LEU A 178 -10.76 -10.86 17.73
N ALA A 179 -10.47 -11.32 18.96
CA ALA A 179 -11.44 -11.37 20.05
C ALA A 179 -11.84 -9.96 20.51
N SER A 180 -10.87 -9.07 20.72
CA SER A 180 -11.11 -7.69 21.16
C SER A 180 -11.89 -6.89 20.11
N THR A 181 -11.53 -7.01 18.82
CA THR A 181 -12.27 -6.36 17.72
C THR A 181 -13.74 -6.75 17.71
N ARG A 182 -14.07 -8.05 17.84
CA ARG A 182 -15.46 -8.49 17.90
C ARG A 182 -16.18 -7.93 19.13
N ARG A 183 -15.55 -7.96 20.28
CA ARG A 183 -16.12 -7.45 21.54
C ARG A 183 -16.48 -5.96 21.42
N GLU A 184 -15.60 -5.16 20.85
CA GLU A 184 -15.78 -3.71 20.75
C GLU A 184 -16.78 -3.30 19.65
N LEU A 185 -16.80 -4.01 18.51
CA LEU A 185 -17.52 -3.54 17.32
C LEU A 185 -18.86 -4.26 17.07
N GLN A 186 -19.06 -5.50 17.55
CA GLN A 186 -20.22 -6.29 17.16
C GLN A 186 -21.56 -5.68 17.59
N SER A 187 -21.61 -5.04 18.76
CA SER A 187 -22.83 -4.40 19.26
C SER A 187 -23.21 -3.18 18.44
N LEU A 188 -22.23 -2.34 18.05
CA LEU A 188 -22.46 -1.17 17.21
C LEU A 188 -22.98 -1.58 15.82
N ILE A 189 -22.32 -2.57 15.20
CA ILE A 189 -22.73 -3.11 13.90
C ILE A 189 -24.16 -3.64 13.93
N ASN A 190 -24.51 -4.39 14.98
CA ASN A 190 -25.86 -4.91 15.16
C ASN A 190 -26.93 -3.82 15.37
N SER A 191 -26.54 -2.72 16.00
CA SER A 191 -27.40 -1.54 16.22
C SER A 191 -27.42 -0.57 15.04
N SER A 192 -26.80 -0.93 13.89
CA SER A 192 -26.69 -0.07 12.70
C SER A 192 -25.97 1.27 12.96
N VAL A 193 -25.08 1.28 13.94
CA VAL A 193 -24.14 2.40 14.18
C VAL A 193 -22.86 2.10 13.41
N VAL A 194 -22.36 3.08 12.65
CA VAL A 194 -21.11 2.97 11.90
C VAL A 194 -19.91 3.19 12.84
N PRO A 195 -19.10 2.15 13.14
CA PRO A 195 -17.89 2.35 13.91
C PRO A 195 -16.83 3.04 13.03
N VAL A 196 -16.19 4.08 13.56
CA VAL A 196 -15.10 4.81 12.91
C VAL A 196 -13.84 4.68 13.76
N LEU A 197 -12.79 4.05 13.21
CA LEU A 197 -11.54 3.77 13.90
C LEU A 197 -10.38 4.47 13.21
N GLY A 198 -9.40 4.93 14.00
CA GLY A 198 -8.09 5.27 13.46
C GLY A 198 -7.35 4.00 13.02
N GLY A 199 -6.84 3.97 11.79
CA GLY A 199 -5.95 2.88 11.37
C GLY A 199 -4.55 3.02 11.97
N PHE A 200 -3.61 2.13 11.60
CA PHE A 200 -2.18 2.23 11.94
C PHE A 200 -1.83 2.05 13.43
N ILE A 201 -2.75 2.27 14.34
CA ILE A 201 -2.52 2.28 15.79
C ILE A 201 -3.10 1.05 16.49
N GLY A 202 -2.44 0.65 17.57
CA GLY A 202 -2.86 -0.40 18.48
C GLY A 202 -2.40 -0.12 19.91
N SER A 203 -2.48 -1.12 20.76
CA SER A 203 -1.87 -1.07 22.09
C SER A 203 -1.30 -2.41 22.51
N THR A 204 -0.30 -2.37 23.39
CA THR A 204 0.12 -3.58 24.13
C THR A 204 -1.01 -4.07 25.04
N ALA A 205 -0.90 -5.30 25.53
CA ALA A 205 -1.82 -5.81 26.56
C ALA A 205 -1.83 -4.94 27.84
N GLY A 206 -0.75 -4.20 28.10
CA GLY A 206 -0.63 -3.24 29.21
C GLY A 206 -1.24 -1.86 28.90
N GLY A 207 -1.82 -1.65 27.72
CA GLY A 207 -2.47 -0.40 27.33
C GLY A 207 -1.53 0.69 26.78
N GLN A 208 -0.26 0.38 26.55
CA GLN A 208 0.69 1.32 25.93
C GLN A 208 0.40 1.43 24.44
N THR A 209 0.32 2.66 23.92
CA THR A 209 0.06 2.91 22.49
C THR A 209 1.21 2.40 21.63
N THR A 210 0.87 1.72 20.54
CA THR A 210 1.81 1.19 19.54
C THR A 210 1.39 1.59 18.14
N THR A 211 2.34 1.54 17.18
CA THR A 211 2.07 1.72 15.76
C THR A 211 2.49 0.49 14.95
N LEU A 212 1.73 0.20 13.87
CA LEU A 212 1.90 -1.00 13.04
C LEU A 212 2.95 -0.84 11.92
N GLY A 213 3.59 0.32 11.83
CA GLY A 213 4.54 0.62 10.78
C GLY A 213 3.90 0.90 9.41
N ARG A 214 4.71 0.83 8.36
CA ARG A 214 4.28 1.20 6.99
C ARG A 214 3.06 0.42 6.52
N GLY A 215 2.06 1.13 5.97
CA GLY A 215 0.79 0.54 5.51
C GLY A 215 -0.14 0.11 6.65
N GLY A 216 0.12 0.56 7.89
CA GLY A 216 -0.61 0.14 9.08
C GLY A 216 -2.12 0.37 9.01
N SER A 217 -2.61 1.40 8.31
CA SER A 217 -4.06 1.61 8.15
C SER A 217 -4.71 0.56 7.24
N ASP A 218 -4.03 0.12 6.16
CA ASP A 218 -4.49 -0.98 5.31
C ASP A 218 -4.46 -2.30 6.08
N TYR A 219 -3.40 -2.48 6.89
CA TYR A 219 -3.28 -3.64 7.77
C TYR A 219 -4.39 -3.68 8.81
N THR A 220 -4.72 -2.56 9.45
CA THR A 220 -5.87 -2.44 10.35
C THR A 220 -7.16 -2.87 9.65
N ALA A 221 -7.41 -2.37 8.44
CA ALA A 221 -8.61 -2.72 7.66
C ALA A 221 -8.68 -4.23 7.36
N ALA A 222 -7.55 -4.85 6.99
CA ALA A 222 -7.48 -6.29 6.74
C ALA A 222 -7.72 -7.11 8.02
N ILE A 223 -7.16 -6.69 9.15
CA ILE A 223 -7.39 -7.32 10.46
C ILE A 223 -8.87 -7.23 10.87
N LEU A 224 -9.48 -6.03 10.77
CA LEU A 224 -10.91 -5.86 11.07
C LEU A 224 -11.77 -6.72 10.14
N GLY A 225 -11.43 -6.77 8.85
CA GLY A 225 -12.10 -7.63 7.88
C GLY A 225 -12.05 -9.10 8.30
N ALA A 226 -10.86 -9.59 8.67
CA ALA A 226 -10.67 -10.97 9.14
C ALA A 226 -11.39 -11.25 10.47
N ALA A 227 -11.40 -10.27 11.40
CA ALA A 227 -12.06 -10.42 12.70
C ALA A 227 -13.58 -10.53 12.58
N LEU A 228 -14.16 -9.73 11.70
CA LEU A 228 -15.61 -9.57 11.55
C LEU A 228 -16.20 -10.45 10.44
N GLY A 229 -15.38 -11.15 9.66
CA GLY A 229 -15.82 -11.93 8.49
C GLY A 229 -16.46 -11.03 7.43
N ALA A 230 -15.76 -9.95 7.09
CA ALA A 230 -16.28 -8.95 6.16
C ALA A 230 -16.60 -9.53 4.78
N HIS A 231 -17.58 -8.93 4.11
CA HIS A 231 -17.93 -9.26 2.74
C HIS A 231 -16.85 -8.79 1.75
N GLU A 232 -16.33 -7.59 1.96
CA GLU A 232 -15.33 -6.91 1.13
C GLU A 232 -14.59 -5.87 1.97
N ILE A 233 -13.33 -5.61 1.61
CA ILE A 233 -12.57 -4.47 2.12
C ILE A 233 -12.41 -3.49 0.98
N GLN A 234 -12.79 -2.24 1.16
CA GLN A 234 -12.61 -1.16 0.19
C GLN A 234 -11.51 -0.22 0.65
N ILE A 235 -10.49 -0.06 -0.18
CA ILE A 235 -9.39 0.89 0.04
C ILE A 235 -9.63 2.10 -0.83
N TRP A 236 -10.05 3.18 -0.21
CA TRP A 236 -10.32 4.47 -0.82
C TRP A 236 -9.06 5.33 -0.80
N THR A 237 -8.59 5.70 -1.97
CA THR A 237 -7.36 6.47 -2.20
C THR A 237 -7.59 7.51 -3.30
N ASP A 238 -6.54 8.15 -3.82
CA ASP A 238 -6.61 9.15 -4.88
C ASP A 238 -6.47 8.58 -6.30
N VAL A 239 -6.39 7.25 -6.44
CA VAL A 239 -6.29 6.58 -7.74
C VAL A 239 -7.47 5.63 -7.98
N SER A 240 -7.86 5.47 -9.27
CA SER A 240 -9.00 4.64 -9.70
C SER A 240 -8.62 3.16 -9.89
N GLY A 241 -8.00 2.56 -8.87
CA GLY A 241 -7.56 1.16 -8.92
C GLY A 241 -6.11 0.99 -9.33
N VAL A 242 -5.76 -0.23 -9.73
CA VAL A 242 -4.45 -0.57 -10.30
C VAL A 242 -4.52 -0.37 -11.80
N LEU A 243 -3.49 0.24 -12.38
CA LEU A 243 -3.44 0.58 -13.79
C LEU A 243 -2.55 -0.37 -14.58
N THR A 244 -2.74 -0.43 -15.89
CA THR A 244 -1.93 -1.23 -16.82
C THR A 244 -0.48 -0.80 -16.88
N ALA A 245 -0.15 0.45 -16.50
CA ALA A 245 1.18 1.00 -16.29
C ALA A 245 1.12 2.25 -15.39
N ASP A 246 2.28 2.79 -15.01
CA ASP A 246 2.35 4.09 -14.31
C ASP A 246 1.85 5.22 -15.23
N PRO A 247 0.81 5.97 -14.87
CA PRO A 247 0.22 7.01 -15.72
C PRO A 247 1.17 8.19 -15.97
N ARG A 248 2.20 8.35 -15.16
CA ARG A 248 3.27 9.35 -15.37
C ARG A 248 4.17 8.98 -16.55
N VAL A 249 4.27 7.69 -16.88
CA VAL A 249 5.05 7.15 -17.99
C VAL A 249 4.17 6.88 -19.20
N VAL A 250 2.96 6.37 -18.97
CA VAL A 250 1.96 6.01 -20.00
C VAL A 250 0.65 6.73 -19.67
N PRO A 251 0.39 7.91 -20.27
CA PRO A 251 -0.84 8.68 -20.00
C PRO A 251 -2.14 7.93 -20.33
N ASN A 252 -2.08 6.97 -21.25
CA ASN A 252 -3.22 6.14 -21.69
C ASN A 252 -3.38 4.85 -20.85
N ALA A 253 -2.68 4.74 -19.71
CA ALA A 253 -2.85 3.60 -18.81
C ALA A 253 -4.31 3.49 -18.34
N ARG A 254 -4.83 2.25 -18.33
CA ARG A 254 -6.23 1.94 -18.01
C ARG A 254 -6.33 1.22 -16.69
N SER A 255 -7.49 1.35 -16.04
CA SER A 255 -7.80 0.58 -14.83
C SER A 255 -7.95 -0.91 -15.15
N ILE A 256 -7.41 -1.75 -14.29
CA ILE A 256 -7.54 -3.21 -14.37
C ILE A 256 -8.74 -3.61 -13.50
N PRO A 257 -9.81 -4.17 -14.07
CA PRO A 257 -11.01 -4.47 -13.29
C PRO A 257 -10.79 -5.52 -12.19
N ARG A 258 -9.95 -6.53 -12.48
CA ARG A 258 -9.71 -7.66 -11.54
C ARG A 258 -8.26 -8.12 -11.56
N LEU A 259 -7.73 -8.38 -10.37
CA LEU A 259 -6.42 -8.98 -10.12
C LEU A 259 -6.54 -10.12 -9.10
N SER A 260 -5.70 -11.13 -9.23
CA SER A 260 -5.47 -12.05 -8.12
C SER A 260 -4.65 -11.38 -7.01
N PHE A 261 -4.72 -11.91 -5.80
CA PHE A 261 -3.85 -11.47 -4.70
C PHE A 261 -2.36 -11.58 -5.07
N ALA A 262 -1.99 -12.63 -5.81
CA ALA A 262 -0.63 -12.84 -6.26
C ALA A 262 -0.18 -11.77 -7.28
N GLU A 263 -1.01 -11.46 -8.29
CA GLU A 263 -0.72 -10.40 -9.26
C GLU A 263 -0.61 -9.02 -8.58
N ALA A 264 -1.53 -8.72 -7.66
CA ALA A 264 -1.49 -7.47 -6.91
C ALA A 264 -0.21 -7.35 -6.04
N ALA A 265 0.25 -8.46 -5.46
CA ALA A 265 1.50 -8.51 -4.69
C ALA A 265 2.73 -8.24 -5.56
N GLU A 266 2.81 -8.84 -6.75
CA GLU A 266 3.89 -8.61 -7.71
C GLU A 266 3.92 -7.13 -8.15
N LEU A 267 2.78 -6.58 -8.54
CA LEU A 267 2.67 -5.18 -8.96
C LEU A 267 3.07 -4.21 -7.85
N ALA A 268 2.64 -4.47 -6.61
CA ALA A 268 2.97 -3.64 -5.46
C ALA A 268 4.48 -3.64 -5.17
N TYR A 269 5.14 -4.77 -5.35
CA TYR A 269 6.58 -4.92 -5.14
C TYR A 269 7.40 -4.16 -6.20
N PHE A 270 6.98 -4.23 -7.47
CA PHE A 270 7.69 -3.64 -8.60
C PHE A 270 7.22 -2.22 -8.99
N GLY A 271 6.46 -1.52 -8.14
CA GLY A 271 6.24 -0.09 -8.32
C GLY A 271 4.82 0.43 -8.28
N ALA A 272 3.80 -0.42 -8.36
CA ALA A 272 2.41 -0.01 -8.16
C ALA A 272 2.15 0.21 -6.66
N LYS A 273 2.40 1.42 -6.17
CA LYS A 273 2.35 1.79 -4.73
C LYS A 273 0.94 1.79 -4.12
N VAL A 274 -0.02 1.07 -4.68
CA VAL A 274 -1.43 1.12 -4.26
C VAL A 274 -1.70 0.24 -3.04
N LEU A 275 -1.01 -0.91 -2.94
CA LEU A 275 -1.18 -1.89 -1.85
C LEU A 275 0.18 -2.40 -1.38
N HIS A 276 0.29 -2.76 -0.11
CA HIS A 276 1.46 -3.46 0.40
C HIS A 276 1.09 -4.93 0.70
N PRO A 277 1.75 -5.94 0.09
CA PRO A 277 1.34 -7.34 0.20
C PRO A 277 1.20 -7.86 1.63
N LYS A 278 2.13 -7.49 2.51
CA LYS A 278 2.10 -7.91 3.93
C LYS A 278 0.87 -7.38 4.68
N THR A 279 0.35 -6.21 4.30
CA THR A 279 -0.80 -5.61 5.00
C THR A 279 -2.12 -6.26 4.62
N LEU A 280 -2.17 -6.98 3.49
CA LEU A 280 -3.36 -7.70 3.04
C LEU A 280 -3.41 -9.16 3.52
N GLN A 281 -2.35 -9.68 4.13
CA GLN A 281 -2.27 -11.08 4.54
C GLN A 281 -3.51 -11.57 5.31
N PRO A 282 -4.09 -10.84 6.31
CA PRO A 282 -5.29 -11.30 7.01
C PRO A 282 -6.52 -11.44 6.10
N ALA A 283 -6.62 -10.60 5.05
CA ALA A 283 -7.68 -10.70 4.06
C ALA A 283 -7.48 -11.90 3.12
N VAL A 284 -6.24 -12.12 2.67
CA VAL A 284 -5.85 -13.27 1.84
C VAL A 284 -6.14 -14.59 2.53
N GLU A 285 -5.75 -14.74 3.81
CA GLU A 285 -5.97 -15.96 4.60
C GLU A 285 -7.45 -16.29 4.81
N ARG A 286 -8.34 -15.31 4.71
CA ARG A 286 -9.78 -15.46 4.89
C ARG A 286 -10.56 -15.35 3.58
N ASP A 287 -9.86 -15.24 2.47
CA ASP A 287 -10.44 -15.05 1.14
C ASP A 287 -11.44 -13.88 1.07
N ILE A 288 -11.08 -12.77 1.71
CA ILE A 288 -11.87 -11.54 1.71
C ILE A 288 -11.40 -10.67 0.54
N PRO A 289 -12.26 -10.38 -0.45
CA PRO A 289 -11.87 -9.54 -1.58
C PRO A 289 -11.57 -8.11 -1.14
N VAL A 290 -10.59 -7.50 -1.82
CA VAL A 290 -10.16 -6.12 -1.57
C VAL A 290 -10.42 -5.30 -2.82
N ARG A 291 -11.18 -4.22 -2.68
CA ARG A 291 -11.47 -3.28 -3.78
C ARG A 291 -10.71 -1.98 -3.59
N ILE A 292 -10.07 -1.50 -4.66
CA ILE A 292 -9.36 -0.23 -4.68
C ILE A 292 -10.24 0.78 -5.40
N CYS A 293 -10.60 1.86 -4.69
CA CYS A 293 -11.55 2.87 -5.15
C CYS A 293 -10.95 4.27 -5.08
N ASN A 294 -11.42 5.16 -5.94
CA ASN A 294 -11.01 6.56 -5.94
C ASN A 294 -11.97 7.41 -5.09
N SER A 295 -11.47 7.99 -3.99
CA SER A 295 -12.27 8.85 -3.10
C SER A 295 -12.62 10.21 -3.70
N ARG A 296 -11.82 10.68 -4.69
CA ARG A 296 -12.09 11.93 -5.43
C ARG A 296 -13.07 11.72 -6.59
N ALA A 297 -13.18 10.48 -7.09
CA ALA A 297 -14.09 10.10 -8.18
C ALA A 297 -14.79 8.77 -7.82
N PRO A 298 -15.73 8.74 -6.87
CA PRO A 298 -16.33 7.50 -6.35
C PRO A 298 -17.13 6.68 -7.36
N GLN A 299 -17.44 7.26 -8.51
CA GLN A 299 -18.13 6.58 -9.62
C GLN A 299 -17.18 6.05 -10.71
N SER A 300 -15.87 6.31 -10.57
CA SER A 300 -14.89 5.79 -11.51
C SER A 300 -14.74 4.28 -11.38
N GLU A 301 -14.07 3.69 -12.37
CA GLU A 301 -13.68 2.28 -12.32
C GLU A 301 -12.87 1.97 -11.05
N SER A 302 -12.91 0.73 -10.61
CA SER A 302 -12.21 0.23 -9.43
C SER A 302 -11.55 -1.10 -9.76
N THR A 303 -10.51 -1.48 -9.02
CA THR A 303 -9.89 -2.80 -9.14
C THR A 303 -10.35 -3.71 -7.99
N LEU A 304 -10.89 -4.86 -8.33
CA LEU A 304 -11.17 -5.93 -7.36
C LEU A 304 -9.99 -6.90 -7.30
N VAL A 305 -9.45 -7.11 -6.11
CA VAL A 305 -8.37 -8.06 -5.83
C VAL A 305 -8.95 -9.22 -5.02
N GLY A 306 -8.78 -10.45 -5.49
CA GLY A 306 -9.34 -11.65 -4.83
C GLY A 306 -8.62 -12.93 -5.24
N SER A 307 -9.11 -14.08 -4.75
CA SER A 307 -8.58 -15.41 -5.09
C SER A 307 -8.97 -15.85 -6.51
N GLU A 308 -10.18 -15.48 -6.95
CA GLU A 308 -10.68 -15.84 -8.27
C GLU A 308 -10.16 -14.86 -9.33
N THR A 309 -9.40 -15.38 -10.28
CA THR A 309 -9.06 -14.69 -11.52
C THR A 309 -10.08 -15.10 -12.58
N GLU A 310 -10.85 -14.16 -13.10
CA GLU A 310 -11.45 -14.38 -14.42
C GLU A 310 -10.30 -14.60 -15.41
N LYS A 311 -10.38 -15.65 -16.22
CA LYS A 311 -9.46 -15.84 -17.34
C LYS A 311 -9.54 -14.59 -18.20
N SER A 312 -8.58 -13.70 -18.01
CA SER A 312 -8.45 -12.53 -18.89
C SER A 312 -8.16 -13.03 -20.29
N PRO A 313 -8.80 -12.49 -21.32
CA PRO A 313 -8.40 -12.78 -22.71
C PRO A 313 -6.97 -12.31 -22.99
N GLN A 314 -6.44 -11.40 -22.17
CA GLN A 314 -5.09 -10.86 -22.29
C GLN A 314 -4.16 -11.52 -21.27
N THR A 315 -3.08 -12.13 -21.75
CA THR A 315 -2.02 -12.73 -20.92
C THR A 315 -1.28 -11.70 -20.07
N VAL A 316 -1.08 -10.47 -20.60
CA VAL A 316 -0.44 -9.35 -19.91
C VAL A 316 -1.52 -8.45 -19.32
N LYS A 317 -1.47 -8.19 -18.02
CA LYS A 317 -2.41 -7.30 -17.31
C LYS A 317 -1.80 -5.95 -16.93
N SER A 318 -0.50 -5.92 -16.62
CA SER A 318 0.18 -4.68 -16.23
C SER A 318 1.67 -4.75 -16.48
N ILE A 319 2.28 -3.58 -16.65
CA ILE A 319 3.73 -3.40 -16.78
C ILE A 319 4.17 -2.42 -15.68
N ALA A 320 4.77 -2.95 -14.64
CA ALA A 320 5.37 -2.17 -13.57
C ALA A 320 6.84 -1.91 -13.83
N HIS A 321 7.40 -0.86 -13.25
CA HIS A 321 8.84 -0.61 -13.30
C HIS A 321 9.32 0.05 -12.01
N LYS A 322 10.58 -0.19 -11.68
CA LYS A 322 11.26 0.31 -10.50
C LYS A 322 12.62 0.88 -10.91
N THR A 323 12.84 2.14 -10.63
CA THR A 323 14.09 2.85 -10.94
C THR A 323 15.04 2.87 -9.76
N ARG A 324 16.26 3.37 -9.95
CA ARG A 324 17.30 3.46 -8.92
C ARG A 324 17.69 2.10 -8.34
N VAL A 325 17.76 1.10 -9.18
CA VAL A 325 18.18 -0.24 -8.82
C VAL A 325 19.68 -0.38 -9.06
N THR A 326 20.36 -1.04 -8.15
CA THR A 326 21.77 -1.44 -8.30
C THR A 326 21.83 -2.94 -8.48
N THR A 327 22.54 -3.41 -9.49
CA THR A 327 22.81 -4.83 -9.66
C THR A 327 24.24 -5.16 -9.19
N VAL A 328 24.35 -6.29 -8.47
CA VAL A 328 25.61 -6.82 -7.98
C VAL A 328 25.81 -8.20 -8.58
N GLN A 329 26.90 -8.41 -9.27
CA GLN A 329 27.26 -9.70 -9.84
C GLN A 329 28.51 -10.24 -9.15
N ILE A 330 28.44 -11.49 -8.72
CA ILE A 330 29.54 -12.24 -8.12
C ILE A 330 29.90 -13.36 -9.06
N THR A 331 31.15 -13.44 -9.51
CA THR A 331 31.67 -14.52 -10.36
C THR A 331 32.73 -15.32 -9.60
N SER A 332 32.53 -16.61 -9.46
CA SER A 332 33.44 -17.49 -8.70
C SER A 332 33.47 -18.89 -9.25
N ALA A 333 34.67 -19.35 -9.66
CA ALA A 333 34.88 -20.75 -10.02
C ALA A 333 34.64 -21.73 -8.85
N ARG A 334 34.70 -21.24 -7.60
CA ARG A 334 34.39 -22.03 -6.39
C ARG A 334 32.93 -22.42 -6.26
N MET A 335 32.03 -21.80 -7.04
CA MET A 335 30.61 -22.09 -7.04
C MET A 335 30.32 -23.44 -7.73
N LEU A 336 31.14 -23.80 -8.70
CA LEU A 336 30.92 -24.99 -9.50
C LEU A 336 30.95 -26.28 -8.64
N GLY A 337 29.80 -26.95 -8.54
CA GLY A 337 29.64 -28.16 -7.74
C GLY A 337 29.76 -27.97 -6.21
N ALA A 338 29.81 -26.74 -5.72
CA ALA A 338 29.98 -26.45 -4.29
C ALA A 338 28.65 -26.50 -3.54
N TYR A 339 28.66 -27.20 -2.40
CA TYR A 339 27.52 -27.17 -1.46
C TYR A 339 27.61 -25.93 -0.55
N GLY A 340 26.50 -25.27 -0.36
CA GLY A 340 26.38 -24.16 0.60
C GLY A 340 26.91 -22.81 0.12
N PHE A 341 27.38 -22.66 -1.10
CA PHE A 341 27.90 -21.40 -1.63
C PHE A 341 26.84 -20.28 -1.58
N LEU A 342 25.65 -20.54 -2.09
CA LEU A 342 24.55 -19.56 -2.06
C LEU A 342 24.16 -19.20 -0.64
N ARG A 343 24.15 -20.17 0.31
CA ARG A 343 23.88 -19.88 1.72
C ARG A 343 24.89 -18.87 2.26
N ALA A 344 26.18 -19.13 2.09
CA ALA A 344 27.23 -18.24 2.59
C ALA A 344 27.16 -16.84 1.95
N LEU A 345 26.80 -16.77 0.66
CA LEU A 345 26.60 -15.50 -0.02
C LEU A 345 25.40 -14.72 0.57
N PHE A 346 24.26 -15.36 0.81
CA PHE A 346 23.10 -14.69 1.39
C PHE A 346 23.26 -14.34 2.89
N GLU A 347 24.13 -15.05 3.62
CA GLU A 347 24.51 -14.68 5.00
C GLU A 347 25.18 -13.31 5.07
N VAL A 348 25.86 -12.86 4.01
CA VAL A 348 26.41 -11.51 3.92
C VAL A 348 25.27 -10.47 3.91
N PHE A 349 24.23 -10.67 3.10
CA PHE A 349 23.10 -9.75 3.03
C PHE A 349 22.28 -9.75 4.32
N ASP A 350 22.11 -10.91 4.96
CA ASP A 350 21.43 -11.04 6.25
C ASP A 350 22.18 -10.25 7.34
N LYS A 351 23.50 -10.42 7.45
CA LYS A 351 24.35 -9.69 8.39
C LYS A 351 24.22 -8.17 8.24
N HIS A 352 24.07 -7.69 7.01
CA HIS A 352 23.90 -6.27 6.70
C HIS A 352 22.44 -5.83 6.61
N ARG A 353 21.47 -6.71 6.95
CA ARG A 353 20.03 -6.45 6.92
C ARG A 353 19.54 -5.85 5.61
N THR A 354 20.13 -6.29 4.49
CA THR A 354 19.84 -5.80 3.15
C THR A 354 18.98 -6.81 2.40
N ALA A 355 17.80 -6.36 1.96
CA ALA A 355 16.91 -7.19 1.15
C ALA A 355 17.43 -7.31 -0.28
N VAL A 356 17.28 -8.50 -0.87
CA VAL A 356 17.60 -8.79 -2.27
C VAL A 356 16.29 -8.99 -3.02
N ASP A 357 16.11 -8.33 -4.18
CA ASP A 357 14.85 -8.38 -4.93
C ASP A 357 14.83 -9.50 -5.98
N VAL A 358 15.69 -9.39 -6.99
CA VAL A 358 15.80 -10.36 -8.07
C VAL A 358 17.12 -11.08 -7.97
N VAL A 359 17.11 -12.40 -8.18
CA VAL A 359 18.28 -13.24 -8.16
C VAL A 359 18.30 -14.08 -9.43
N THR A 360 19.42 -14.09 -10.13
CA THR A 360 19.68 -15.03 -11.21
C THR A 360 21.04 -15.71 -11.00
N THR A 361 21.13 -16.97 -11.36
CA THR A 361 22.35 -17.76 -11.15
C THR A 361 22.76 -18.51 -12.41
N SER A 362 24.06 -18.69 -12.59
CA SER A 362 24.67 -19.64 -13.51
C SER A 362 25.55 -20.62 -12.73
N GLU A 363 26.32 -21.45 -13.40
CA GLU A 363 27.25 -22.38 -12.76
C GLU A 363 28.36 -21.70 -11.94
N VAL A 364 28.75 -20.49 -12.33
CA VAL A 364 29.90 -19.78 -11.77
C VAL A 364 29.57 -18.30 -11.39
N SER A 365 28.35 -17.87 -11.54
CA SER A 365 27.98 -16.46 -11.19
C SER A 365 26.60 -16.36 -10.58
N VAL A 366 26.44 -15.33 -9.74
CA VAL A 366 25.16 -14.90 -9.15
C VAL A 366 25.00 -13.42 -9.42
N SER A 367 23.86 -13.03 -9.99
CA SER A 367 23.48 -11.63 -10.17
C SER A 367 22.28 -11.31 -9.28
N LEU A 368 22.35 -10.21 -8.56
CA LEU A 368 21.39 -9.77 -7.55
C LEU A 368 20.97 -8.34 -7.83
N SER A 369 19.74 -7.97 -7.52
CA SER A 369 19.31 -6.58 -7.53
C SER A 369 19.00 -6.06 -6.13
N LEU A 370 19.36 -4.82 -5.86
CA LEU A 370 19.21 -4.14 -4.58
C LEU A 370 18.56 -2.76 -4.78
N ASP A 371 17.66 -2.39 -3.88
CA ASP A 371 17.08 -1.06 -3.78
C ASP A 371 17.84 -0.20 -2.76
N ASP A 372 18.13 -0.80 -1.60
CA ASP A 372 18.88 -0.15 -0.54
C ASP A 372 20.37 -0.41 -0.72
N THR A 373 21.10 0.66 -0.96
CA THR A 373 22.55 0.65 -1.15
C THR A 373 23.33 1.21 0.05
N SER A 374 22.66 1.46 1.17
CA SER A 374 23.29 2.04 2.37
C SER A 374 24.45 1.22 2.90
N ALA A 375 24.33 -0.12 2.89
CA ALA A 375 25.36 -1.06 3.31
C ALA A 375 26.22 -1.61 2.14
N LEU A 376 26.00 -1.14 0.91
CA LEU A 376 26.64 -1.70 -0.30
C LEU A 376 28.16 -1.77 -0.23
N PRO A 377 28.92 -0.77 0.26
CA PRO A 377 30.37 -0.85 0.36
C PRO A 377 30.84 -2.04 1.23
N ALA A 378 30.23 -2.22 2.41
CA ALA A 378 30.58 -3.33 3.31
C ALA A 378 30.15 -4.70 2.75
N ILE A 379 29.01 -4.76 2.04
CA ILE A 379 28.54 -5.96 1.35
C ILE A 379 29.54 -6.33 0.25
N VAL A 380 29.98 -5.39 -0.59
CA VAL A 380 30.94 -5.63 -1.67
C VAL A 380 32.27 -6.15 -1.12
N GLU A 381 32.79 -5.54 -0.06
CA GLU A 381 34.01 -5.98 0.61
C GLU A 381 33.89 -7.45 1.08
N ALA A 382 32.80 -7.78 1.75
CA ALA A 382 32.56 -9.16 2.22
C ALA A 382 32.37 -10.16 1.05
N LEU A 383 31.70 -9.75 -0.03
CA LEU A 383 31.50 -10.59 -1.21
C LEU A 383 32.78 -10.86 -2.02
N GLN A 384 33.80 -9.99 -1.94
CA GLN A 384 35.10 -10.21 -2.59
C GLN A 384 35.84 -11.45 -2.07
N GLU A 385 35.53 -11.92 -0.87
CA GLU A 385 36.04 -13.19 -0.34
C GLU A 385 35.54 -14.42 -1.12
N PHE A 386 34.38 -14.29 -1.77
CA PHE A 386 33.75 -15.37 -2.55
C PHE A 386 34.20 -15.39 -4.01
N GLY A 387 34.54 -14.25 -4.60
CA GLY A 387 34.91 -14.15 -5.99
C GLY A 387 35.09 -12.71 -6.47
N THR A 388 35.07 -12.54 -7.79
CA THR A 388 35.10 -11.22 -8.41
C THR A 388 33.71 -10.57 -8.34
N VAL A 389 33.63 -9.37 -7.78
CA VAL A 389 32.36 -8.61 -7.63
C VAL A 389 32.33 -7.46 -8.63
N SER A 390 31.25 -7.36 -9.38
CA SER A 390 30.92 -6.22 -10.25
C SER A 390 29.64 -5.56 -9.75
N VAL A 391 29.62 -4.22 -9.74
CA VAL A 391 28.48 -3.41 -9.32
C VAL A 391 28.07 -2.49 -10.44
N GLU A 392 26.80 -2.50 -10.80
CA GLU A 392 26.24 -1.59 -11.81
C GLU A 392 25.07 -0.84 -11.21
N SER A 393 25.23 0.46 -11.03
CA SER A 393 24.18 1.40 -10.60
C SER A 393 23.44 2.01 -11.80
N GLY A 394 22.35 2.73 -11.56
CA GLY A 394 21.55 3.35 -12.64
C GLY A 394 20.81 2.33 -13.48
N ARG A 395 20.38 1.25 -12.88
CA ARG A 395 19.51 0.24 -13.49
C ARG A 395 18.05 0.45 -13.10
N ALA A 396 17.16 -0.05 -13.93
CA ALA A 396 15.76 -0.17 -13.64
C ALA A 396 15.28 -1.60 -13.90
N ILE A 397 14.36 -2.06 -13.08
CA ILE A 397 13.67 -3.32 -13.30
C ILE A 397 12.32 -3.03 -13.96
N VAL A 398 12.01 -3.74 -15.02
CA VAL A 398 10.69 -3.78 -15.66
C VAL A 398 10.09 -5.15 -15.36
N CYS A 399 8.87 -5.15 -14.83
CA CYS A 399 8.12 -6.35 -14.48
C CYS A 399 6.81 -6.39 -15.25
N ILE A 400 6.64 -7.41 -16.05
CA ILE A 400 5.40 -7.70 -16.77
C ILE A 400 4.62 -8.68 -15.93
N VAL A 401 3.37 -8.32 -15.58
CA VAL A 401 2.50 -9.12 -14.73
C VAL A 401 1.26 -9.53 -15.49
N GLY A 402 0.88 -10.79 -15.33
CA GLY A 402 -0.35 -11.34 -15.90
C GLY A 402 -0.43 -12.84 -15.77
N GLU A 403 -1.57 -13.40 -16.07
CA GLU A 403 -1.82 -14.83 -15.88
C GLU A 403 -1.27 -15.64 -17.07
N GLY A 404 -0.64 -16.77 -16.76
CA GLY A 404 -0.16 -17.71 -17.78
C GLY A 404 1.11 -17.29 -18.53
N LEU A 405 1.82 -16.23 -18.11
CA LEU A 405 3.04 -15.75 -18.74
C LEU A 405 4.09 -16.85 -18.93
N ARG A 406 4.21 -17.75 -17.94
CA ARG A 406 5.14 -18.87 -18.00
C ARG A 406 4.77 -19.93 -19.05
N SER A 407 3.48 -20.11 -19.33
CA SER A 407 2.94 -21.18 -20.17
C SER A 407 2.46 -20.72 -21.55
N THR A 408 2.50 -19.42 -21.84
CA THR A 408 2.08 -18.88 -23.14
C THR A 408 3.24 -18.90 -24.11
N PRO A 409 3.18 -19.74 -25.17
CA PRO A 409 4.23 -19.79 -26.18
C PRO A 409 4.40 -18.45 -26.88
N GLY A 410 5.66 -18.06 -27.14
CA GLY A 410 6.00 -16.85 -27.87
C GLY A 410 5.91 -15.54 -27.08
N ILE A 411 5.41 -15.53 -25.83
CA ILE A 411 5.26 -14.30 -25.04
C ILE A 411 6.59 -13.59 -24.81
N ALA A 412 7.64 -14.34 -24.42
CA ALA A 412 8.96 -13.76 -24.21
C ALA A 412 9.55 -13.20 -25.52
N ALA A 413 9.39 -13.90 -26.64
CA ALA A 413 9.82 -13.40 -27.95
C ALA A 413 9.12 -12.08 -28.29
N ARG A 414 7.81 -11.98 -28.10
CA ARG A 414 7.03 -10.75 -28.35
C ARG A 414 7.53 -9.60 -27.46
N ILE A 415 7.75 -9.84 -26.16
CA ILE A 415 8.27 -8.85 -25.22
C ILE A 415 9.62 -8.30 -25.69
N PHE A 416 10.60 -9.19 -25.93
CA PHE A 416 11.95 -8.75 -26.26
C PHE A 416 12.11 -8.24 -27.70
N SER A 417 11.28 -8.68 -28.64
CA SER A 417 11.24 -8.09 -29.99
C SER A 417 10.76 -6.63 -29.97
N THR A 418 9.79 -6.29 -29.10
CA THR A 418 9.28 -4.93 -28.92
C THR A 418 10.36 -3.95 -28.43
N ILE A 419 11.34 -4.43 -27.67
CA ILE A 419 12.44 -3.64 -27.11
C ILE A 419 13.81 -4.07 -27.65
N SER A 420 13.89 -4.57 -28.87
CA SER A 420 15.09 -5.22 -29.44
C SER A 420 16.36 -4.36 -29.49
N ASP A 421 16.21 -3.02 -29.46
CA ASP A 421 17.31 -2.04 -29.40
C ASP A 421 17.65 -1.57 -27.98
N ILE A 422 16.98 -2.09 -26.95
CA ILE A 422 17.26 -1.81 -25.54
C ILE A 422 18.02 -2.98 -24.94
N ASN A 423 19.23 -2.72 -24.44
CA ASN A 423 20.03 -3.77 -23.81
C ASN A 423 19.39 -4.25 -22.50
N VAL A 424 19.23 -5.57 -22.40
CA VAL A 424 18.71 -6.26 -21.22
C VAL A 424 19.85 -6.96 -20.51
N SER A 425 20.16 -6.54 -19.28
CA SER A 425 21.32 -7.05 -18.51
C SER A 425 20.99 -8.25 -17.61
N LEU A 426 19.70 -8.42 -17.25
CA LEU A 426 19.23 -9.51 -16.40
C LEU A 426 17.81 -9.88 -16.81
N ILE A 427 17.50 -11.17 -16.83
CA ILE A 427 16.14 -11.70 -17.08
C ILE A 427 15.82 -12.71 -15.99
N SER A 428 14.66 -12.57 -15.36
CA SER A 428 14.09 -13.53 -14.44
C SER A 428 12.73 -13.97 -14.95
N GLN A 429 12.65 -15.24 -15.36
CA GLN A 429 11.42 -15.88 -15.80
C GLN A 429 11.37 -17.31 -15.26
N GLY A 430 10.19 -17.75 -14.83
CA GLY A 430 9.97 -19.13 -14.39
C GLY A 430 9.92 -19.34 -12.89
N ALA A 431 10.45 -18.43 -12.07
CA ALA A 431 10.28 -18.46 -10.62
C ALA A 431 8.82 -18.20 -10.23
N SER A 432 8.17 -17.24 -10.89
CA SER A 432 6.73 -16.97 -10.79
C SER A 432 6.00 -17.45 -12.06
N ARG A 433 4.72 -17.80 -11.91
CA ARG A 433 3.84 -18.15 -13.04
C ARG A 433 3.25 -16.93 -13.71
N ILE A 434 3.25 -15.80 -13.02
CA ILE A 434 2.49 -14.58 -13.30
C ILE A 434 3.37 -13.37 -13.59
N ASN A 435 4.69 -13.50 -13.56
CA ASN A 435 5.58 -12.40 -13.93
C ASN A 435 6.70 -12.83 -14.89
N LEU A 436 7.20 -11.86 -15.63
CA LEU A 436 8.48 -11.85 -16.32
C LEU A 436 9.16 -10.54 -15.99
N THR A 437 10.35 -10.61 -15.43
CA THR A 437 11.10 -9.47 -14.91
C THR A 437 12.45 -9.36 -15.61
N PHE A 438 12.85 -8.14 -15.98
CA PHE A 438 14.15 -7.91 -16.59
C PHE A 438 14.71 -6.55 -16.20
N ALA A 439 16.04 -6.41 -16.27
CA ALA A 439 16.74 -5.18 -15.95
C ALA A 439 17.28 -4.49 -17.22
N VAL A 440 17.09 -3.16 -17.28
CA VAL A 440 17.57 -2.27 -18.33
C VAL A 440 18.29 -1.07 -17.74
N GLU A 441 18.95 -0.27 -18.57
CA GLU A 441 19.43 1.04 -18.15
C GLU A 441 18.26 1.94 -17.71
N GLU A 442 18.40 2.62 -16.59
CA GLU A 442 17.34 3.47 -16.03
C GLU A 442 16.83 4.50 -17.02
N ALA A 443 17.72 5.12 -17.79
CA ALA A 443 17.37 6.09 -18.83
C ALA A 443 16.44 5.53 -19.93
N ARG A 444 16.48 4.22 -20.17
CA ARG A 444 15.66 3.55 -21.19
C ARG A 444 14.39 2.90 -20.63
N ALA A 445 14.22 2.86 -19.30
CA ALA A 445 13.11 2.14 -18.66
C ALA A 445 11.74 2.70 -19.08
N ALA A 446 11.55 4.01 -19.04
CA ALA A 446 10.30 4.65 -19.43
C ALA A 446 9.93 4.39 -20.91
N GLU A 447 10.91 4.32 -21.79
CA GLU A 447 10.72 3.98 -23.20
C GLU A 447 10.31 2.51 -23.35
N ALA A 448 10.98 1.60 -22.68
CA ALA A 448 10.63 0.18 -22.66
C ALA A 448 9.17 -0.03 -22.22
N VAL A 449 8.76 0.62 -21.13
CA VAL A 449 7.39 0.54 -20.60
C VAL A 449 6.37 1.06 -21.61
N ARG A 450 6.62 2.21 -22.26
CA ARG A 450 5.70 2.76 -23.27
C ARG A 450 5.53 1.84 -24.48
N ARG A 451 6.64 1.31 -25.02
CA ARG A 451 6.59 0.40 -26.19
C ARG A 451 5.85 -0.89 -25.86
N LEU A 452 6.14 -1.47 -24.70
CA LEU A 452 5.45 -2.68 -24.25
C LEU A 452 3.97 -2.43 -23.98
N HIS A 453 3.63 -1.28 -23.40
CA HIS A 453 2.22 -0.91 -23.20
C HIS A 453 1.48 -0.76 -24.52
N GLN A 454 2.07 -0.07 -25.49
CA GLN A 454 1.50 0.07 -26.85
C GLN A 454 1.27 -1.30 -27.47
N GLU A 455 2.27 -2.20 -27.42
CA GLU A 455 2.19 -3.54 -27.99
C GLU A 455 1.08 -4.40 -27.38
N PHE A 456 0.94 -4.37 -26.05
CA PHE A 456 0.03 -5.29 -25.36
C PHE A 456 -1.37 -4.74 -25.10
N PHE A 457 -1.55 -3.42 -25.08
CA PHE A 457 -2.83 -2.81 -24.71
C PHE A 457 -3.45 -1.90 -25.76
N GLU A 458 -2.69 -1.41 -26.76
CA GLU A 458 -3.21 -0.47 -27.76
C GLU A 458 -3.38 -1.17 -29.12
N THR A 459 -2.39 -1.93 -29.58
CA THR A 459 -2.44 -2.61 -30.89
C THR A 459 -3.54 -3.68 -30.95
N SER A 460 -3.78 -4.39 -29.83
CA SER A 460 -4.84 -5.41 -29.74
C SER A 460 -6.26 -4.81 -29.80
N ASP A 461 -6.46 -3.57 -29.42
CA ASP A 461 -7.74 -2.89 -29.53
C ASP A 461 -8.04 -2.44 -30.95
N GLU A 462 -7.03 -2.01 -31.69
CA GLU A 462 -7.16 -1.66 -33.10
C GLU A 462 -7.50 -2.90 -33.95
N GLU A 463 -6.87 -4.03 -33.70
CA GLU A 463 -7.19 -5.30 -34.35
C GLU A 463 -8.63 -5.77 -34.03
N ASN A 464 -9.05 -5.69 -32.76
CA ASN A 464 -10.39 -6.02 -32.32
C ASN A 464 -11.45 -5.04 -32.86
N ALA A 465 -11.15 -3.75 -32.92
CA ALA A 465 -12.03 -2.74 -33.53
C ALA A 465 -12.18 -2.96 -35.02
N THR A 466 -11.08 -3.29 -35.70
CA THR A 466 -11.09 -3.61 -37.15
C THR A 466 -11.86 -4.90 -37.44
N ALA A 467 -11.69 -5.94 -36.60
CA ALA A 467 -12.42 -7.19 -36.72
C ALA A 467 -13.95 -7.02 -36.48
N LYS A 468 -14.33 -6.23 -35.46
CA LYS A 468 -15.73 -5.88 -35.22
C LYS A 468 -16.34 -5.02 -36.34
N GLY A 469 -15.58 -4.08 -36.88
CA GLY A 469 -15.99 -3.27 -38.01
C GLY A 469 -16.18 -4.11 -39.29
N MET A 470 -15.34 -5.11 -39.54
CA MET A 470 -15.49 -6.06 -40.66
C MET A 470 -16.68 -6.99 -40.45
N ALA A 471 -16.92 -7.49 -39.23
CA ALA A 471 -18.08 -8.34 -38.93
C ALA A 471 -19.40 -7.59 -39.13
N SER A 472 -19.51 -6.35 -38.65
CA SER A 472 -20.68 -5.46 -38.88
C SER A 472 -20.88 -5.11 -40.32
N ALA A 473 -19.81 -4.94 -41.10
CA ALA A 473 -19.89 -4.66 -42.57
C ALA A 473 -20.33 -5.89 -43.38
N VAL A 474 -20.07 -7.12 -42.89
CA VAL A 474 -20.54 -8.39 -43.50
C VAL A 474 -22.00 -8.63 -43.19
N GLU A 475 -22.47 -8.38 -41.95
CA GLU A 475 -23.88 -8.50 -41.57
C GLU A 475 -24.76 -7.46 -42.31
N GLY A 476 -24.31 -6.20 -42.40
CA GLY A 476 -25.04 -5.17 -43.17
C GLY A 476 -25.13 -5.42 -44.67
N ARG A 477 -24.27 -6.28 -45.24
CA ARG A 477 -24.39 -6.71 -46.66
C ARG A 477 -25.32 -7.90 -46.86
N ALA A 478 -25.57 -8.70 -45.83
CA ALA A 478 -26.49 -9.83 -45.91
C ALA A 478 -27.98 -9.39 -45.88
N GLU A 479 -28.29 -8.26 -45.21
CA GLU A 479 -29.66 -7.71 -45.18
C GLU A 479 -30.10 -6.94 -46.41
N VAL A 480 -29.19 -6.60 -47.33
CA VAL A 480 -29.53 -5.85 -48.58
C VAL A 480 -29.79 -6.80 -49.77
N VAL A 481 -29.63 -8.11 -49.60
CA VAL A 481 -29.79 -9.13 -50.68
C VAL A 481 -30.94 -10.11 -50.40
N SER A 482 -31.81 -9.84 -49.42
CA SER A 482 -33.02 -10.64 -49.19
C SER A 482 -34.30 -9.89 -49.55
#